data_95334cfbc3d947e9d397f3c24f6d531a
#
_entry.id   95334cfbc3d947e9d397f3c24f6d531a
#
_cell.length_a   1.000
_cell.length_b   1.000
_cell.length_c   1.000
_cell.angle_alpha   90.00
_cell.angle_beta   90.00
_cell.angle_gamma   90.00
#
_symmetry.space_group_name_H-M   'P 1'
#
loop_
_entity.id
_entity.type
_entity.pdbx_description
1 polymer ?
#
loop_
_entity_poly.entity_id
_entity_poly.type
_entity_poly.pdbx_seq_one_letter_code
_entity_poly.pdbx_strand_id
1 'polypeptide(L)'
;DYTLDMTINPDYGQVELDPSVMNLTAYETFYDEKRPFFLEGKHILDFANGSDMMFYTRRIGASPSYTPRGIDNVGSYAETKENVPIIGALKLTGTNKRGLTIGVIESVTARSSSKVTRNGVEDVEVVEPLTNYTVARVQKNWKGNTLLGGMVTSVNRALDQPYLEDFMVRNAFTAGIDFTQYFKNRLYYIDVKGMLSSLHGSAGAITALQNSVAHYYQRASSADYLGVDPTRRSLTGTGGYVKVGRKGNAKWNFSETFTWSSPGFDLNDMGYMKETDYLMNETEIMYRQTDIWKIFRYNAFTLSQKNMWNYGGTPFSNNASLRWQSMTMNRYEWDVKETFAWNWLDSRLLRGGPDVRFGSYFLTSAKFNTDKAKRMMFMLKYEGDHNFEGNRFNTISPSLTFRLGNHVYLSGQLDYAWNTDEMQYVATTSPLSSSSLAPYYYVMGHMDQKT
;
A
#
# COMPACT_ATOMS: atom_id res chain seq x y z
N ASP A 1 30.38 -7.80 0.73
CA ASP A 1 31.03 -6.52 0.53
C ASP A 1 30.00 -5.41 0.74
N TYR A 2 30.49 -4.20 1.06
CA TYR A 2 29.67 -3.01 1.21
C TYR A 2 29.99 -2.04 0.08
N THR A 3 28.94 -1.40 -0.45
CA THR A 3 29.04 -0.40 -1.52
C THR A 3 28.56 0.95 -0.98
N LEU A 4 29.32 1.99 -1.26
CA LEU A 4 28.96 3.37 -0.97
C LEU A 4 28.72 4.10 -2.27
N ASP A 5 27.48 4.59 -2.46
CA ASP A 5 27.06 5.39 -3.61
C ASP A 5 26.76 6.82 -3.14
N MET A 6 27.08 7.79 -3.97
CA MET A 6 26.76 9.19 -3.72
C MET A 6 26.24 9.84 -4.99
N THR A 7 25.25 10.70 -4.85
CA THR A 7 24.76 11.54 -5.94
C THR A 7 24.58 12.98 -5.45
N ILE A 8 24.87 13.94 -6.32
CA ILE A 8 24.71 15.38 -6.05
C ILE A 8 23.91 15.96 -7.21
N ASN A 9 22.82 16.64 -6.88
CA ASN A 9 21.90 17.25 -7.84
C ASN A 9 21.56 16.33 -9.03
N PRO A 10 21.06 15.09 -8.76
CA PRO A 10 20.80 14.13 -9.81
C PRO A 10 19.70 14.63 -10.75
N ASP A 11 19.94 14.48 -12.04
CA ASP A 11 18.92 14.66 -13.08
C ASP A 11 18.31 13.30 -13.42
N TYR A 12 17.00 13.19 -13.27
CA TYR A 12 16.21 11.99 -13.62
C TYR A 12 15.38 12.18 -14.88
N GLY A 13 15.65 13.17 -15.71
CA GLY A 13 14.92 13.47 -16.95
C GLY A 13 14.92 12.32 -17.97
N GLN A 14 15.83 11.35 -17.83
CA GLN A 14 15.87 10.15 -18.69
C GLN A 14 15.16 8.93 -18.10
N VAL A 15 14.57 9.07 -16.92
CA VAL A 15 13.79 7.97 -16.29
C VAL A 15 12.43 7.87 -16.98
N GLU A 16 12.01 6.63 -17.26
CA GLU A 16 10.70 6.35 -17.84
C GLU A 16 9.57 6.97 -17.00
N LEU A 17 8.65 7.67 -17.66
CA LEU A 17 7.49 8.27 -16.99
C LEU A 17 6.57 7.23 -16.38
N ASP A 18 5.91 7.61 -15.30
CA ASP A 18 4.89 6.76 -14.71
C ASP A 18 3.63 6.74 -15.60
N PRO A 19 2.93 5.61 -15.70
CA PRO A 19 1.71 5.53 -16.48
C PRO A 19 0.65 6.47 -15.91
N SER A 20 -0.10 7.14 -16.80
CA SER A 20 -1.26 7.93 -16.38
C SER A 20 -2.34 7.00 -15.85
N VAL A 21 -2.76 7.19 -14.61
CA VAL A 21 -3.79 6.41 -13.93
C VAL A 21 -4.91 7.34 -13.47
N MET A 22 -6.14 7.04 -13.86
CA MET A 22 -7.31 7.69 -13.28
C MET A 22 -7.59 7.08 -11.91
N ASN A 23 -7.18 7.76 -10.85
CA ASN A 23 -7.41 7.29 -9.48
C ASN A 23 -8.76 7.79 -8.95
N LEU A 24 -9.74 6.90 -8.90
CA LEU A 24 -11.07 7.16 -8.32
C LEU A 24 -11.15 6.85 -6.82
N THR A 25 -10.11 6.25 -6.27
CA THR A 25 -10.05 5.90 -4.83
C THR A 25 -9.64 7.11 -3.98
N ALA A 26 -9.83 6.99 -2.67
CA ALA A 26 -9.33 7.98 -1.72
C ALA A 26 -7.82 7.85 -1.44
N TYR A 27 -7.19 6.76 -1.88
CA TYR A 27 -5.80 6.43 -1.58
C TYR A 27 -4.83 6.97 -2.61
N GLU A 28 -3.61 7.26 -2.17
CA GLU A 28 -2.50 7.61 -3.03
C GLU A 28 -2.15 6.45 -3.99
N THR A 29 -1.89 6.77 -5.26
CA THR A 29 -1.42 5.78 -6.23
C THR A 29 0.02 5.37 -5.92
N PHE A 30 0.25 4.07 -5.83
CA PHE A 30 1.60 3.53 -5.64
C PHE A 30 2.29 3.36 -6.99
N TYR A 31 3.52 3.87 -7.09
CA TYR A 31 4.39 3.69 -8.26
C TYR A 31 5.69 3.00 -7.88
N ASP A 32 6.12 2.08 -8.70
CA ASP A 32 7.43 1.45 -8.54
C ASP A 32 8.57 2.45 -8.73
N GLU A 33 9.68 2.22 -8.02
CA GLU A 33 10.89 3.03 -8.18
C GLU A 33 11.56 2.72 -9.51
N LYS A 34 11.95 3.76 -10.24
CA LYS A 34 12.62 3.67 -11.55
C LYS A 34 13.99 4.35 -11.56
N ARG A 35 14.30 5.19 -10.55
CA ARG A 35 15.57 5.92 -10.47
C ARG A 35 16.71 4.98 -10.06
N PRO A 36 17.80 4.87 -10.87
CA PRO A 36 18.86 3.87 -10.67
C PRO A 36 19.48 3.91 -9.26
N PHE A 37 19.74 5.11 -8.74
CA PHE A 37 20.32 5.30 -7.40
C PHE A 37 19.50 4.60 -6.31
N PHE A 38 18.17 4.64 -6.37
CA PHE A 38 17.28 4.04 -5.37
C PHE A 38 16.94 2.58 -5.67
N LEU A 39 17.10 2.12 -6.91
CA LEU A 39 16.85 0.72 -7.29
C LEU A 39 17.95 -0.21 -6.77
N GLU A 40 19.19 0.21 -6.87
CA GLU A 40 20.34 -0.58 -6.46
C GLU A 40 20.32 -0.80 -4.94
N GLY A 41 20.38 -2.06 -4.51
CA GLY A 41 20.32 -2.42 -3.09
C GLY A 41 18.95 -2.22 -2.40
N LYS A 42 17.87 -1.89 -3.13
CA LYS A 42 16.51 -1.65 -2.59
C LYS A 42 16.06 -2.76 -1.64
N HIS A 43 16.31 -4.03 -1.98
CA HIS A 43 15.92 -5.19 -1.17
C HIS A 43 16.53 -5.19 0.25
N ILE A 44 17.67 -4.50 0.45
CA ILE A 44 18.31 -4.37 1.77
C ILE A 44 17.49 -3.46 2.68
N LEU A 45 16.83 -2.46 2.11
CA LEU A 45 16.03 -1.45 2.82
C LEU A 45 14.54 -1.76 2.83
N ASP A 46 14.14 -2.94 2.34
CA ASP A 46 12.74 -3.35 2.33
C ASP A 46 12.29 -3.75 3.74
N PHE A 47 11.31 -3.03 4.28
CA PHE A 47 10.65 -3.32 5.56
C PHE A 47 9.14 -3.10 5.40
N ALA A 48 8.44 -4.14 4.96
CA ALA A 48 7.03 -4.08 4.63
C ALA A 48 6.18 -4.99 5.55
N ASN A 49 4.94 -4.57 5.79
CA ASN A 49 3.87 -5.35 6.41
C ASN A 49 2.65 -5.33 5.48
N GLY A 50 2.47 -6.37 4.67
CA GLY A 50 1.49 -6.35 3.60
C GLY A 50 1.81 -5.25 2.58
N SER A 51 0.87 -4.34 2.35
CA SER A 51 1.06 -3.17 1.48
C SER A 51 1.77 -1.99 2.16
N ASP A 52 1.83 -1.99 3.48
CA ASP A 52 2.43 -0.92 4.25
C ASP A 52 3.94 -1.09 4.33
N MET A 53 4.70 -0.04 4.11
CA MET A 53 6.16 -0.07 4.12
C MET A 53 6.76 1.15 4.82
N MET A 54 7.80 0.93 5.61
CA MET A 54 8.49 2.00 6.35
C MET A 54 9.31 2.90 5.44
N PHE A 55 9.72 2.42 4.27
CA PHE A 55 10.51 3.18 3.31
C PHE A 55 9.94 3.06 1.90
N TYR A 56 9.50 4.18 1.37
CA TYR A 56 9.04 4.36 -0.01
C TYR A 56 9.92 5.41 -0.67
N THR A 57 10.84 4.97 -1.51
CA THR A 57 11.87 5.81 -2.12
C THR A 57 11.34 7.02 -2.86
N ARG A 58 10.12 6.93 -3.41
CA ARG A 58 9.43 8.01 -4.13
C ARG A 58 9.07 9.22 -3.25
N ARG A 59 9.14 9.10 -1.92
CA ARG A 59 8.98 10.26 -1.01
C ARG A 59 10.13 11.25 -1.18
N ILE A 60 11.35 10.76 -1.47
CA ILE A 60 12.52 11.62 -1.68
C ILE A 60 12.47 12.24 -3.08
N GLY A 61 12.30 13.56 -3.16
CA GLY A 61 12.17 14.27 -4.42
C GLY A 61 10.83 14.10 -5.12
N ALA A 62 9.76 13.83 -4.37
CA ALA A 62 8.37 13.81 -4.85
C ALA A 62 7.93 15.18 -5.36
N SER A 63 6.73 15.26 -5.93
CA SER A 63 6.06 16.54 -6.19
C SER A 63 5.85 17.33 -4.90
N PRO A 64 5.89 18.67 -4.93
CA PRO A 64 5.63 19.49 -3.75
C PRO A 64 4.30 19.13 -3.09
N SER A 65 4.33 19.05 -1.76
CA SER A 65 3.16 18.61 -0.98
C SER A 65 2.12 19.71 -0.82
N TYR A 66 2.53 20.99 -0.78
CA TYR A 66 1.62 22.12 -0.61
C TYR A 66 1.22 22.70 -1.96
N THR A 67 -0.10 22.87 -2.14
CA THR A 67 -0.68 23.59 -3.29
C THR A 67 -1.10 24.99 -2.84
N PRO A 68 -0.64 26.07 -3.51
CA PRO A 68 -1.05 27.44 -3.18
C PRO A 68 -2.55 27.60 -3.19
N ARG A 69 -3.09 28.35 -2.22
CA ARG A 69 -4.53 28.59 -2.11
C ARG A 69 -4.99 29.68 -3.08
N GLY A 70 -6.28 29.64 -3.47
CA GLY A 70 -6.91 30.69 -4.27
C GLY A 70 -6.48 30.72 -5.73
N ILE A 71 -6.00 29.57 -6.27
CA ILE A 71 -5.66 29.40 -7.69
C ILE A 71 -6.83 28.87 -8.52
N ASP A 72 -7.96 28.52 -7.88
CA ASP A 72 -9.15 27.99 -8.56
C ASP A 72 -10.05 29.07 -9.17
N ASN A 73 -9.70 30.35 -8.95
CA ASN A 73 -10.43 31.48 -9.47
C ASN A 73 -9.98 31.84 -10.90
N VAL A 74 -10.90 32.36 -11.71
CA VAL A 74 -10.58 32.82 -13.07
C VAL A 74 -9.47 33.89 -13.01
N GLY A 75 -8.37 33.67 -13.77
CA GLY A 75 -7.21 34.55 -13.79
C GLY A 75 -6.21 34.30 -12.66
N SER A 76 -6.37 33.22 -11.89
CA SER A 76 -5.42 32.79 -10.87
C SER A 76 -4.81 31.43 -11.24
N TYR A 77 -3.48 31.32 -11.18
CA TYR A 77 -2.77 30.09 -11.48
C TYR A 77 -1.45 30.00 -10.73
N ALA A 78 -0.90 28.80 -10.62
CA ALA A 78 0.40 28.56 -10.00
C ALA A 78 1.31 27.75 -10.95
N GLU A 79 2.55 28.20 -11.12
CA GLU A 79 3.59 27.46 -11.81
C GLU A 79 4.43 26.70 -10.78
N THR A 80 4.10 25.44 -10.56
CA THR A 80 4.77 24.58 -9.59
C THR A 80 5.64 23.57 -10.33
N LYS A 81 6.86 23.31 -9.83
CA LYS A 81 7.72 22.26 -10.36
C LYS A 81 7.10 20.89 -10.12
N GLU A 82 7.25 19.98 -11.07
CA GLU A 82 6.72 18.62 -10.95
C GLU A 82 7.39 17.83 -9.82
N ASN A 83 8.69 18.05 -9.60
CA ASN A 83 9.47 17.34 -8.59
C ASN A 83 10.36 18.30 -7.78
N VAL A 84 10.56 17.98 -6.51
CA VAL A 84 11.48 18.68 -5.62
C VAL A 84 12.91 18.23 -5.90
N PRO A 85 13.86 19.14 -6.20
CA PRO A 85 15.23 18.76 -6.47
C PRO A 85 15.90 18.11 -5.26
N ILE A 86 16.63 17.03 -5.49
CA ILE A 86 17.50 16.40 -4.49
C ILE A 86 18.85 17.12 -4.53
N ILE A 87 19.24 17.79 -3.43
CA ILE A 87 20.55 18.45 -3.33
C ILE A 87 21.66 17.41 -3.35
N GLY A 88 21.48 16.35 -2.58
CA GLY A 88 22.41 15.24 -2.52
C GLY A 88 21.84 14.06 -1.78
N ALA A 89 22.35 12.89 -2.10
CA ALA A 89 22.03 11.65 -1.41
C ALA A 89 23.26 10.75 -1.30
N LEU A 90 23.35 10.04 -0.19
CA LEU A 90 24.40 9.08 0.13
C LEU A 90 23.73 7.76 0.50
N LYS A 91 24.25 6.66 -0.06
CA LYS A 91 23.71 5.31 0.18
C LYS A 91 24.85 4.34 0.47
N LEU A 92 24.79 3.68 1.61
CA LEU A 92 25.66 2.56 1.99
C LEU A 92 24.82 1.28 2.06
N THR A 93 25.16 0.27 1.27
CA THR A 93 24.47 -1.02 1.30
C THR A 93 25.44 -2.17 1.20
N GLY A 94 25.11 -3.30 1.81
CA GLY A 94 25.90 -4.51 1.65
C GLY A 94 25.62 -5.58 2.69
N THR A 95 26.17 -6.76 2.41
CA THR A 95 26.10 -7.93 3.30
C THR A 95 27.49 -8.56 3.42
N ASN A 96 27.93 -8.83 4.62
CA ASN A 96 29.21 -9.50 4.84
C ASN A 96 29.07 -11.03 4.86
N LYS A 97 30.20 -11.74 4.78
CA LYS A 97 30.25 -13.22 4.80
C LYS A 97 29.67 -13.84 6.07
N ARG A 98 29.53 -13.07 7.14
CA ARG A 98 28.96 -13.53 8.41
C ARG A 98 27.43 -13.31 8.47
N GLY A 99 26.79 -12.87 7.37
CA GLY A 99 25.34 -12.66 7.27
C GLY A 99 24.84 -11.38 7.96
N LEU A 100 25.71 -10.40 8.18
CA LEU A 100 25.31 -9.05 8.62
C LEU A 100 25.06 -8.18 7.39
N THR A 101 23.85 -7.68 7.26
CA THR A 101 23.39 -6.77 6.22
C THR A 101 23.19 -5.38 6.81
N ILE A 102 23.69 -4.37 6.14
CA ILE A 102 23.54 -2.95 6.52
C ILE A 102 23.04 -2.18 5.31
N GLY A 103 22.08 -1.31 5.52
CA GLY A 103 21.61 -0.34 4.53
C GLY A 103 21.41 1.00 5.21
N VAL A 104 21.96 2.06 4.66
CA VAL A 104 21.78 3.44 5.12
C VAL A 104 21.56 4.34 3.90
N ILE A 105 20.57 5.21 3.98
CA ILE A 105 20.38 6.32 3.04
C ILE A 105 20.27 7.59 3.85
N GLU A 106 21.01 8.60 3.40
CA GLU A 106 20.89 9.99 3.83
C GLU A 106 20.62 10.84 2.61
N SER A 107 19.60 11.69 2.63
CA SER A 107 19.24 12.53 1.49
C SER A 107 18.71 13.88 1.95
N VAL A 108 19.01 14.92 1.19
CA VAL A 108 18.52 16.28 1.41
C VAL A 108 17.86 16.78 0.13
N THR A 109 16.61 17.26 0.25
CA THR A 109 15.87 17.90 -0.84
C THR A 109 15.83 19.42 -0.65
N ALA A 110 15.82 20.14 -1.77
CA ALA A 110 15.83 21.59 -1.78
C ALA A 110 14.49 22.18 -1.32
N ARG A 111 14.55 23.37 -0.73
CA ARG A 111 13.38 24.26 -0.62
C ARG A 111 12.88 24.59 -2.01
N SER A 112 11.58 24.41 -2.26
CA SER A 112 10.97 24.68 -3.55
C SER A 112 9.87 25.72 -3.42
N SER A 113 9.76 26.58 -4.44
CA SER A 113 8.76 27.65 -4.50
C SER A 113 8.01 27.57 -5.83
N SER A 114 6.75 28.02 -5.79
CA SER A 114 5.88 28.19 -6.94
C SER A 114 5.66 29.69 -7.22
N LYS A 115 5.64 30.06 -8.50
CA LYS A 115 5.14 31.38 -8.91
C LYS A 115 3.64 31.34 -8.94
N VAL A 116 3.00 32.24 -8.23
CA VAL A 116 1.53 32.29 -8.07
C VAL A 116 1.02 33.60 -8.59
N THR A 117 0.12 33.57 -9.54
CA THR A 117 -0.61 34.75 -10.02
C THR A 117 -2.02 34.72 -9.45
N ARG A 118 -2.43 35.81 -8.78
CA ARG A 118 -3.79 36.00 -8.28
C ARG A 118 -4.33 37.35 -8.73
N ASN A 119 -5.39 37.33 -9.54
CA ASN A 119 -6.00 38.55 -10.09
C ASN A 119 -4.97 39.47 -10.77
N GLY A 120 -4.02 38.90 -11.49
CA GLY A 120 -2.97 39.66 -12.19
C GLY A 120 -1.79 40.11 -11.32
N VAL A 121 -1.76 39.77 -10.03
CA VAL A 121 -0.63 40.07 -9.11
C VAL A 121 0.21 38.81 -8.98
N GLU A 122 1.51 38.92 -9.29
CA GLU A 122 2.48 37.84 -9.14
C GLU A 122 3.07 37.83 -7.73
N ASP A 123 3.24 36.63 -7.16
CA ASP A 123 3.89 36.36 -5.88
C ASP A 123 4.68 35.05 -5.96
N VAL A 124 5.52 34.78 -4.97
CA VAL A 124 6.32 33.54 -4.86
C VAL A 124 6.05 32.89 -3.52
N GLU A 125 5.38 31.73 -3.56
CA GLU A 125 5.07 30.95 -2.36
C GLU A 125 5.97 29.73 -2.26
N VAL A 126 6.43 29.41 -1.05
CA VAL A 126 7.16 28.16 -0.76
C VAL A 126 6.16 27.03 -0.74
N VAL A 127 6.41 25.99 -1.55
CA VAL A 127 5.52 24.83 -1.67
C VAL A 127 6.11 23.55 -1.06
N GLU A 128 7.43 23.55 -0.83
CA GLU A 128 8.11 22.46 -0.12
C GLU A 128 9.30 23.03 0.66
N PRO A 129 9.48 22.69 1.95
CA PRO A 129 10.62 23.13 2.75
C PRO A 129 11.89 22.34 2.40
N LEU A 130 13.05 22.87 2.81
CA LEU A 130 14.27 22.05 2.87
C LEU A 130 14.02 20.87 3.80
N THR A 131 14.23 19.65 3.30
CA THR A 131 13.92 18.43 4.04
C THR A 131 15.09 17.47 4.03
N ASN A 132 15.38 16.92 5.21
CA ASN A 132 16.35 15.86 5.41
C ASN A 132 15.63 14.53 5.60
N TYR A 133 16.12 13.48 4.96
CA TYR A 133 15.61 12.11 5.00
C TYR A 133 16.73 11.16 5.40
N THR A 134 16.53 10.41 6.47
CA THR A 134 17.46 9.38 6.95
C THR A 134 16.76 8.05 7.02
N VAL A 135 17.37 7.01 6.49
CA VAL A 135 16.94 5.60 6.60
C VAL A 135 18.15 4.77 7.02
N ALA A 136 17.99 3.95 8.05
CA ALA A 136 19.02 2.99 8.44
C ALA A 136 18.40 1.64 8.77
N ARG A 137 18.94 0.57 8.21
CA ARG A 137 18.56 -0.83 8.46
C ARG A 137 19.77 -1.68 8.76
N VAL A 138 19.63 -2.51 9.78
CA VAL A 138 20.60 -3.55 10.13
C VAL A 138 19.86 -4.86 10.26
N GLN A 139 20.40 -5.91 9.66
CA GLN A 139 19.81 -7.25 9.72
C GLN A 139 20.92 -8.30 9.88
N LYS A 140 20.68 -9.28 10.69
CA LYS A 140 21.57 -10.41 10.93
C LYS A 140 20.86 -11.72 10.65
N ASN A 141 21.49 -12.54 9.82
CA ASN A 141 21.05 -13.90 9.52
C ASN A 141 22.03 -14.91 10.12
N TRP A 142 21.55 -15.80 11.00
CA TRP A 142 22.33 -16.89 11.60
C TRP A 142 21.99 -18.21 10.91
N LYS A 143 22.89 -18.62 10.02
CA LYS A 143 22.83 -19.92 9.29
C LYS A 143 21.46 -20.19 8.61
N GLY A 144 20.75 -19.15 8.22
CA GLY A 144 19.46 -19.24 7.57
C GLY A 144 18.28 -19.70 8.44
N ASN A 145 18.48 -19.91 9.74
CA ASN A 145 17.39 -20.34 10.65
C ASN A 145 16.82 -19.22 11.49
N THR A 146 17.65 -18.24 11.83
CA THR A 146 17.25 -17.08 12.62
C THR A 146 17.60 -15.82 11.86
N LEU A 147 16.65 -14.93 11.73
CA LEU A 147 16.83 -13.61 11.16
C LEU A 147 16.32 -12.60 12.18
N LEU A 148 17.14 -11.61 12.50
CA LEU A 148 16.78 -10.47 13.34
C LEU A 148 17.23 -9.21 12.64
N GLY A 149 16.34 -8.25 12.53
CA GLY A 149 16.60 -6.97 11.91
C GLY A 149 15.97 -5.82 12.66
N GLY A 150 16.41 -4.63 12.33
CA GLY A 150 15.82 -3.38 12.79
C GLY A 150 15.98 -2.31 11.72
N MET A 151 15.04 -1.39 11.69
CA MET A 151 15.03 -0.25 10.78
C MET A 151 14.58 1.00 11.51
N VAL A 152 15.17 2.13 11.18
CA VAL A 152 14.73 3.45 11.62
C VAL A 152 14.64 4.36 10.41
N THR A 153 13.65 5.26 10.43
CA THR A 153 13.54 6.36 9.46
C THR A 153 13.32 7.68 10.17
N SER A 154 13.78 8.75 9.57
CA SER A 154 13.60 10.11 10.08
C SER A 154 13.39 11.07 8.92
N VAL A 155 12.38 11.94 9.04
CA VAL A 155 12.12 13.06 8.13
C VAL A 155 12.09 14.33 8.97
N ASN A 156 12.94 15.31 8.59
CA ASN A 156 13.07 16.58 9.31
C ASN A 156 12.89 17.72 8.32
N ARG A 157 11.91 18.59 8.55
CA ARG A 157 11.53 19.72 7.69
C ARG A 157 11.90 21.05 8.33
N ALA A 158 12.60 21.90 7.58
CA ALA A 158 12.90 23.28 7.98
C ALA A 158 11.70 24.17 7.64
N LEU A 159 10.65 24.08 8.44
CA LEU A 159 9.42 24.88 8.27
C LEU A 159 9.69 26.32 8.72
N ASP A 160 9.69 27.25 7.77
CA ASP A 160 9.94 28.68 7.96
C ASP A 160 8.74 29.55 7.56
N GLN A 161 7.65 28.91 7.13
CA GLN A 161 6.40 29.59 6.74
C GLN A 161 5.24 29.11 7.62
N PRO A 162 4.46 30.02 8.26
CA PRO A 162 3.37 29.63 9.15
C PRO A 162 2.31 28.73 8.49
N TYR A 163 2.01 28.96 7.21
CA TYR A 163 1.03 28.13 6.48
C TYR A 163 1.54 26.71 6.21
N LEU A 164 2.87 26.50 6.07
CA LEU A 164 3.45 25.18 5.97
C LEU A 164 3.53 24.48 7.33
N GLU A 165 3.77 25.24 8.42
CA GLU A 165 3.72 24.69 9.78
C GLU A 165 2.35 24.12 10.14
N ASP A 166 1.28 24.75 9.67
CA ASP A 166 -0.10 24.30 9.89
C ASP A 166 -0.55 23.19 8.92
N PHE A 167 0.23 22.95 7.86
CA PHE A 167 -0.07 21.95 6.84
C PHE A 167 0.76 20.66 6.97
N MET A 168 2.03 20.75 7.36
CA MET A 168 2.97 19.61 7.40
C MET A 168 3.47 19.34 8.82
N VAL A 169 3.74 18.07 9.12
CA VAL A 169 4.49 17.71 10.32
C VAL A 169 5.95 18.16 10.18
N ARG A 170 6.54 18.67 11.26
CA ARG A 170 7.95 19.13 11.29
C ARG A 170 8.91 17.95 11.29
N ASN A 171 8.61 16.96 12.13
CA ASN A 171 9.46 15.78 12.32
C ASN A 171 8.60 14.52 12.31
N ALA A 172 9.04 13.52 11.56
CA ALA A 172 8.46 12.18 11.57
C ALA A 172 9.55 11.14 11.79
N PHE A 173 9.34 10.28 12.78
CA PHE A 173 10.25 9.19 13.14
C PHE A 173 9.51 7.87 13.09
N THR A 174 10.14 6.85 12.49
CA THR A 174 9.65 5.49 12.61
C THR A 174 10.77 4.56 13.03
N ALA A 175 10.41 3.53 13.78
CA ALA A 175 11.32 2.44 14.16
C ALA A 175 10.61 1.11 13.97
N GLY A 176 11.34 0.10 13.52
CA GLY A 176 10.80 -1.24 13.31
C GLY A 176 11.79 -2.32 13.70
N ILE A 177 11.26 -3.46 14.11
CA ILE A 177 12.00 -4.69 14.39
C ILE A 177 11.37 -5.84 13.62
N ASP A 178 12.19 -6.69 13.00
CA ASP A 178 11.76 -7.92 12.36
C ASP A 178 12.54 -9.13 12.88
N PHE A 179 11.81 -10.20 13.18
CA PHE A 179 12.35 -11.43 13.71
C PHE A 179 11.70 -12.64 13.06
N THR A 180 12.50 -13.52 12.49
CA THR A 180 12.03 -14.81 11.94
C THR A 180 12.86 -15.94 12.52
N GLN A 181 12.21 -16.95 13.06
CA GLN A 181 12.84 -18.17 13.58
C GLN A 181 12.22 -19.41 12.95
N TYR A 182 13.07 -20.26 12.40
CA TYR A 182 12.69 -21.58 11.88
C TYR A 182 13.06 -22.69 12.84
N PHE A 183 12.19 -23.71 12.94
CA PHE A 183 12.34 -24.88 13.79
C PHE A 183 12.22 -26.19 13.00
N LYS A 184 12.74 -27.30 13.55
CA LYS A 184 12.61 -28.65 12.99
C LYS A 184 12.91 -28.72 11.49
N ASN A 185 14.13 -28.40 11.11
CA ASN A 185 14.56 -28.36 9.70
C ASN A 185 13.73 -27.41 8.84
N ARG A 186 13.38 -26.24 9.42
CA ARG A 186 12.58 -25.17 8.79
C ARG A 186 11.13 -25.55 8.48
N LEU A 187 10.62 -26.60 9.14
CA LEU A 187 9.23 -27.03 8.96
C LEU A 187 8.23 -26.09 9.66
N TYR A 188 8.60 -25.62 10.84
CA TYR A 188 7.79 -24.64 11.59
C TYR A 188 8.51 -23.30 11.63
N TYR A 189 7.75 -22.23 11.78
CA TYR A 189 8.30 -20.87 11.88
C TYR A 189 7.44 -19.98 12.77
N ILE A 190 8.10 -19.01 13.34
CA ILE A 190 7.52 -17.80 13.88
C ILE A 190 8.13 -16.62 13.14
N ASP A 191 7.31 -15.67 12.72
CA ASP A 191 7.69 -14.46 12.03
C ASP A 191 6.98 -13.28 12.69
N VAL A 192 7.74 -12.32 13.16
CA VAL A 192 7.24 -11.17 13.94
C VAL A 192 7.79 -9.91 13.32
N LYS A 193 6.92 -8.93 13.14
CA LYS A 193 7.31 -7.59 12.72
C LYS A 193 6.56 -6.57 13.58
N GLY A 194 7.28 -5.65 14.18
CA GLY A 194 6.71 -4.55 14.97
C GLY A 194 7.25 -3.22 14.50
N MET A 195 6.41 -2.22 14.46
CA MET A 195 6.72 -0.86 14.03
C MET A 195 6.13 0.15 15.00
N LEU A 196 6.82 1.25 15.18
CA LEU A 196 6.40 2.44 15.95
C LEU A 196 6.58 3.66 15.06
N SER A 197 5.61 4.57 15.08
CA SER A 197 5.73 5.89 14.47
C SER A 197 5.50 7.00 15.48
N SER A 198 6.15 8.14 15.30
CA SER A 198 5.99 9.33 16.13
C SER A 198 6.19 10.57 15.25
N LEU A 199 5.10 11.32 15.08
CA LEU A 199 5.04 12.52 14.25
C LEU A 199 4.82 13.73 15.15
N HIS A 200 5.54 14.83 14.88
CA HIS A 200 5.49 16.07 15.65
C HIS A 200 5.30 17.27 14.73
N GLY A 201 4.37 18.16 15.11
CA GLY A 201 4.05 19.35 14.32
C GLY A 201 3.26 20.39 15.12
N SER A 202 2.74 21.39 14.42
CA SER A 202 1.77 22.31 15.00
C SER A 202 0.45 21.60 15.30
N ALA A 203 -0.41 22.23 16.06
CA ALA A 203 -1.76 21.71 16.30
C ALA A 203 -2.57 21.62 15.00
N GLY A 204 -2.37 22.56 14.06
CA GLY A 204 -2.99 22.55 12.73
C GLY A 204 -2.55 21.33 11.92
N ALA A 205 -1.25 21.09 11.80
CA ALA A 205 -0.71 19.94 11.06
C ALA A 205 -1.19 18.59 11.63
N ILE A 206 -1.19 18.43 12.95
CA ILE A 206 -1.67 17.18 13.58
C ILE A 206 -3.19 17.02 13.43
N THR A 207 -3.96 18.12 13.45
CA THR A 207 -5.39 18.08 13.17
C THR A 207 -5.66 17.69 11.72
N ALA A 208 -4.90 18.23 10.76
CA ALA A 208 -4.98 17.84 9.35
C ALA A 208 -4.69 16.34 9.18
N LEU A 209 -3.68 15.83 9.87
CA LEU A 209 -3.32 14.41 9.85
C LEU A 209 -4.43 13.51 10.42
N GLN A 210 -5.04 13.89 11.57
CA GLN A 210 -6.18 13.17 12.16
C GLN A 210 -7.37 13.08 11.20
N ASN A 211 -7.57 14.10 10.36
CA ASN A 211 -8.64 14.16 9.36
C ASN A 211 -8.25 13.55 8.00
N SER A 212 -7.00 13.12 7.83
CA SER A 212 -6.51 12.55 6.57
C SER A 212 -7.15 11.18 6.25
N VAL A 213 -7.03 10.77 4.98
CA VAL A 213 -7.57 9.49 4.47
C VAL A 213 -7.08 8.28 5.27
N ALA A 214 -5.85 8.30 5.74
CA ALA A 214 -5.28 7.21 6.51
C ALA A 214 -5.95 7.06 7.89
N HIS A 215 -6.44 8.14 8.48
CA HIS A 215 -6.89 8.19 9.87
C HIS A 215 -8.41 8.38 10.03
N TYR A 216 -8.99 9.42 9.45
CA TYR A 216 -10.41 9.77 9.55
C TYR A 216 -10.98 9.66 10.99
N TYR A 217 -10.37 10.37 11.96
CA TYR A 217 -10.79 10.36 13.36
C TYR A 217 -12.22 10.92 13.57
N GLN A 218 -12.74 11.68 12.61
CA GLN A 218 -14.09 12.23 12.61
C GLN A 218 -15.18 11.22 12.27
N ARG A 219 -14.85 9.95 11.97
CA ARG A 219 -15.84 8.92 11.62
C ARG A 219 -16.83 8.66 12.76
N ALA A 220 -18.09 8.45 12.40
CA ALA A 220 -19.13 8.13 13.39
C ALA A 220 -18.87 6.80 14.12
N SER A 221 -18.34 5.79 13.43
CA SER A 221 -18.03 4.46 14.02
C SER A 221 -16.88 4.47 15.02
N SER A 222 -16.10 5.52 15.07
CA SER A 222 -14.99 5.68 16.01
C SER A 222 -15.27 6.64 17.16
N ALA A 223 -16.43 7.30 17.19
CA ALA A 223 -16.76 8.37 18.11
C ALA A 223 -16.65 7.99 19.61
N ASP A 224 -16.84 6.72 19.95
CA ASP A 224 -16.81 6.24 21.33
C ASP A 224 -15.37 6.09 21.89
N TYR A 225 -14.35 5.97 21.03
CA TYR A 225 -12.96 5.73 21.48
C TYR A 225 -11.93 6.62 20.79
N LEU A 226 -12.31 7.30 19.71
CA LEU A 226 -11.42 8.11 18.89
C LEU A 226 -12.15 9.39 18.47
N GLY A 227 -11.47 10.52 18.58
CA GLY A 227 -11.99 11.81 18.16
C GLY A 227 -10.87 12.74 17.75
N VAL A 228 -11.22 13.75 16.93
CA VAL A 228 -10.27 14.78 16.53
C VAL A 228 -9.97 15.67 17.75
N ASP A 229 -8.70 15.74 18.11
CA ASP A 229 -8.19 16.62 19.15
C ASP A 229 -7.41 17.78 18.50
N PRO A 230 -8.01 18.99 18.41
CA PRO A 230 -7.38 20.12 17.73
C PRO A 230 -6.22 20.76 18.52
N THR A 231 -5.95 20.30 19.72
CA THR A 231 -4.85 20.82 20.55
C THR A 231 -3.60 19.95 20.48
N ARG A 232 -3.72 18.76 19.92
CA ARG A 232 -2.64 17.77 19.85
C ARG A 232 -1.52 18.26 18.93
N ARG A 233 -0.27 18.06 19.36
CA ARG A 233 0.97 18.43 18.64
C ARG A 233 1.83 17.24 18.25
N SER A 234 1.36 16.05 18.54
CA SER A 234 2.03 14.80 18.15
C SER A 234 1.03 13.70 17.88
N LEU A 235 1.39 12.79 16.99
CA LEU A 235 0.66 11.56 16.72
C LEU A 235 1.63 10.39 16.82
N THR A 236 1.28 9.40 17.64
CA THR A 236 2.12 8.23 17.88
C THR A 236 1.28 6.97 17.79
N GLY A 237 1.83 5.95 17.16
CA GLY A 237 1.14 4.68 17.05
C GLY A 237 2.06 3.52 16.74
N THR A 238 1.48 2.33 16.71
CA THR A 238 2.17 1.07 16.48
C THR A 238 1.46 0.25 15.40
N GLY A 239 2.23 -0.49 14.61
CA GLY A 239 1.74 -1.45 13.65
C GLY A 239 2.61 -2.68 13.61
N GLY A 240 2.10 -3.78 13.06
CA GLY A 240 2.91 -4.97 12.92
C GLY A 240 2.09 -6.25 12.78
N TYR A 241 2.78 -7.39 12.82
CA TYR A 241 2.14 -8.70 12.83
C TYR A 241 2.96 -9.73 13.62
N VAL A 242 2.26 -10.78 14.02
CA VAL A 242 2.82 -12.03 14.49
C VAL A 242 2.25 -13.14 13.64
N LYS A 243 3.14 -13.91 12.98
CA LYS A 243 2.76 -15.05 12.15
C LYS A 243 3.44 -16.31 12.65
N VAL A 244 2.67 -17.35 12.86
CA VAL A 244 3.15 -18.69 13.18
C VAL A 244 2.64 -19.69 12.16
N GLY A 245 3.41 -20.73 11.87
CA GLY A 245 2.92 -21.69 10.92
C GLY A 245 3.85 -22.88 10.71
N ARG A 246 3.34 -23.77 9.87
CA ARG A 246 4.05 -24.91 9.29
C ARG A 246 4.08 -24.77 7.78
N LYS A 247 5.25 -24.95 7.20
CA LYS A 247 5.46 -24.89 5.74
C LYS A 247 6.38 -26.02 5.27
N GLY A 248 6.51 -26.18 3.97
CA GLY A 248 7.40 -27.16 3.35
C GLY A 248 6.63 -28.22 2.56
N ASN A 249 7.25 -29.38 2.35
CA ASN A 249 6.68 -30.47 1.53
C ASN A 249 5.68 -31.37 2.28
N ALA A 250 5.25 -30.99 3.47
CA ALA A 250 4.24 -31.73 4.20
C ALA A 250 2.88 -31.67 3.49
N LYS A 251 2.06 -32.74 3.64
CA LYS A 251 0.69 -32.77 3.10
C LYS A 251 -0.17 -31.68 3.70
N TRP A 252 0.00 -31.40 5.00
CA TRP A 252 -0.71 -30.33 5.70
C TRP A 252 0.24 -29.19 6.03
N ASN A 253 -0.12 -27.98 5.61
CA ASN A 253 0.52 -26.72 6.00
C ASN A 253 -0.55 -25.81 6.61
N PHE A 254 -0.13 -24.93 7.50
CA PHE A 254 -1.03 -23.95 8.10
C PHE A 254 -0.26 -22.71 8.52
N SER A 255 -0.96 -21.60 8.58
CA SER A 255 -0.45 -20.38 9.20
C SER A 255 -1.57 -19.64 9.91
N GLU A 256 -1.20 -18.98 10.99
CA GLU A 256 -2.02 -18.05 11.74
C GLU A 256 -1.28 -16.73 11.80
N THR A 257 -1.96 -15.64 11.43
CA THR A 257 -1.40 -14.29 11.41
C THR A 257 -2.32 -13.35 12.15
N PHE A 258 -1.78 -12.66 13.15
CA PHE A 258 -2.43 -11.54 13.79
C PHE A 258 -1.70 -10.25 13.40
N THR A 259 -2.43 -9.29 12.82
CA THR A 259 -1.91 -8.00 12.37
C THR A 259 -2.64 -6.89 13.11
N TRP A 260 -1.91 -5.81 13.44
CA TRP A 260 -2.49 -4.61 14.03
C TRP A 260 -1.94 -3.36 13.39
N SER A 261 -2.77 -2.32 13.36
CA SER A 261 -2.39 -0.95 13.01
C SER A 261 -3.19 -0.01 13.91
N SER A 262 -2.53 0.59 14.91
CA SER A 262 -3.21 1.45 15.88
C SER A 262 -3.69 2.76 15.23
N PRO A 263 -4.70 3.44 15.78
CA PRO A 263 -5.27 4.66 15.16
C PRO A 263 -4.24 5.76 14.88
N GLY A 264 -3.26 5.94 15.74
CA GLY A 264 -2.23 6.98 15.59
C GLY A 264 -0.98 6.55 14.81
N PHE A 265 -0.97 5.35 14.25
CA PHE A 265 0.16 4.85 13.47
C PHE A 265 0.21 5.52 12.09
N ASP A 266 1.37 6.06 11.69
CA ASP A 266 1.56 6.67 10.38
C ASP A 266 2.98 6.47 9.85
N LEU A 267 3.08 6.06 8.60
CA LEU A 267 4.33 5.86 7.86
C LEU A 267 4.50 6.82 6.69
N ASN A 268 3.50 7.61 6.33
CA ASN A 268 3.40 8.29 5.03
C ASN A 268 4.41 9.41 4.79
N ASP A 269 5.12 9.89 5.80
CA ASP A 269 6.18 10.87 5.63
C ASP A 269 7.41 10.29 4.90
N MET A 270 7.78 9.03 5.18
CA MET A 270 8.91 8.34 4.56
C MET A 270 8.51 7.04 3.88
N GLY A 271 7.44 6.44 4.33
CA GLY A 271 6.91 5.17 3.87
C GLY A 271 5.66 5.31 3.02
N TYR A 272 4.90 4.24 2.98
CA TYR A 272 3.60 4.17 2.33
C TYR A 272 2.65 3.31 3.16
N MET A 273 1.47 3.82 3.46
CA MET A 273 0.38 3.07 4.06
C MET A 273 -0.96 3.65 3.63
N LYS A 274 -1.99 2.81 3.60
CA LYS A 274 -3.34 3.21 3.18
C LYS A 274 -4.21 3.59 4.36
N GLU A 275 -4.19 2.80 5.43
CA GLU A 275 -5.17 2.94 6.51
C GLU A 275 -4.62 2.48 7.86
N THR A 276 -5.24 2.99 8.92
CA THR A 276 -4.98 2.62 10.31
C THR A 276 -6.26 2.16 10.99
N ASP A 277 -6.17 1.93 12.30
CA ASP A 277 -7.30 1.60 13.16
C ASP A 277 -7.92 0.26 12.79
N TYR A 278 -7.07 -0.76 12.67
CA TYR A 278 -7.55 -2.13 12.48
C TYR A 278 -6.76 -3.17 13.26
N LEU A 279 -7.46 -4.20 13.64
CA LEU A 279 -6.96 -5.49 14.08
C LEU A 279 -7.42 -6.54 13.07
N MET A 280 -6.54 -7.45 12.69
CA MET A 280 -6.84 -8.47 11.68
C MET A 280 -6.30 -9.82 12.13
N ASN A 281 -7.12 -10.82 12.00
CA ASN A 281 -6.75 -12.22 12.17
C ASN A 281 -6.91 -12.95 10.84
N GLU A 282 -5.92 -13.73 10.44
CA GLU A 282 -5.95 -14.54 9.24
C GLU A 282 -5.44 -15.95 9.53
N THR A 283 -6.32 -16.94 9.31
CA THR A 283 -6.02 -18.36 9.41
C THR A 283 -5.98 -18.96 8.02
N GLU A 284 -4.94 -19.72 7.71
CA GLU A 284 -4.83 -20.48 6.48
C GLU A 284 -4.49 -21.94 6.76
N ILE A 285 -5.22 -22.87 6.14
CA ILE A 285 -4.98 -24.31 6.20
C ILE A 285 -4.92 -24.84 4.79
N MET A 286 -3.80 -25.47 4.43
CA MET A 286 -3.56 -26.06 3.11
C MET A 286 -3.35 -27.56 3.22
N TYR A 287 -4.13 -28.31 2.45
CA TYR A 287 -3.86 -29.72 2.16
C TYR A 287 -3.23 -29.84 0.78
N ARG A 288 -2.08 -30.51 0.69
CA ARG A 288 -1.35 -30.72 -0.55
C ARG A 288 -1.20 -32.22 -0.82
N GLN A 289 -1.63 -32.63 -2.00
CA GLN A 289 -1.40 -33.98 -2.53
C GLN A 289 -0.35 -33.91 -3.65
N THR A 290 0.77 -34.55 -3.43
CA THR A 290 1.89 -34.63 -4.38
C THR A 290 2.00 -35.99 -5.07
N ASP A 291 1.30 -37.00 -4.53
CA ASP A 291 1.20 -38.30 -5.15
C ASP A 291 0.23 -38.24 -6.32
N ILE A 292 0.53 -38.97 -7.41
CA ILE A 292 -0.34 -39.02 -8.59
C ILE A 292 -1.71 -39.59 -8.19
N TRP A 293 -2.75 -38.86 -8.52
CA TRP A 293 -4.14 -39.29 -8.30
C TRP A 293 -4.94 -39.12 -9.58
N LYS A 294 -5.33 -40.25 -10.19
CA LYS A 294 -6.03 -40.27 -11.49
C LYS A 294 -5.26 -39.46 -12.55
N ILE A 295 -5.86 -38.38 -13.05
CA ILE A 295 -5.28 -37.49 -14.06
C ILE A 295 -4.42 -36.36 -13.46
N PHE A 296 -4.42 -36.22 -12.14
CA PHE A 296 -3.74 -35.12 -11.45
C PHE A 296 -2.36 -35.56 -10.96
N ARG A 297 -1.35 -34.78 -11.31
CA ARG A 297 0.03 -34.88 -10.82
C ARG A 297 0.19 -34.18 -9.47
N TYR A 298 -0.62 -33.13 -9.25
CA TYR A 298 -0.59 -32.30 -8.06
C TYR A 298 -1.98 -31.72 -7.78
N ASN A 299 -2.35 -31.68 -6.51
CA ASN A 299 -3.50 -30.92 -6.03
C ASN A 299 -3.16 -30.21 -4.71
N ALA A 300 -3.68 -29.02 -4.52
CA ALA A 300 -3.69 -28.34 -3.24
C ALA A 300 -5.06 -27.69 -3.01
N PHE A 301 -5.57 -27.83 -1.80
CA PHE A 301 -6.78 -27.19 -1.32
C PHE A 301 -6.39 -26.30 -0.16
N THR A 302 -6.70 -25.02 -0.26
CA THR A 302 -6.44 -24.04 0.78
C THR A 302 -7.74 -23.44 1.26
N LEU A 303 -8.01 -23.58 2.55
CA LEU A 303 -9.08 -22.88 3.25
C LEU A 303 -8.44 -21.69 3.97
N SER A 304 -8.97 -20.49 3.77
CA SER A 304 -8.51 -19.29 4.47
C SER A 304 -9.72 -18.58 5.08
N GLN A 305 -9.52 -18.01 6.27
CA GLN A 305 -10.49 -17.13 6.91
C GLN A 305 -9.75 -15.85 7.34
N LYS A 306 -10.38 -14.70 7.09
CA LYS A 306 -9.86 -13.39 7.48
C LYS A 306 -10.97 -12.60 8.17
N ASN A 307 -10.65 -12.06 9.34
CA ASN A 307 -11.54 -11.21 10.12
C ASN A 307 -10.83 -9.91 10.44
N MET A 308 -11.52 -8.79 10.25
CA MET A 308 -11.00 -7.47 10.57
C MET A 308 -12.02 -6.70 11.42
N TRP A 309 -11.51 -5.99 12.41
CA TRP A 309 -12.29 -5.08 13.25
C TRP A 309 -11.46 -3.86 13.65
N ASN A 310 -12.12 -2.74 13.94
CA ASN A 310 -11.43 -1.56 14.44
C ASN A 310 -11.05 -1.70 15.93
N TYR A 311 -10.30 -0.76 16.48
CA TYR A 311 -9.90 -0.76 17.89
C TYR A 311 -11.09 -0.58 18.86
N GLY A 312 -12.25 -0.10 18.40
CA GLY A 312 -13.51 -0.11 19.14
C GLY A 312 -14.25 -1.45 19.13
N GLY A 313 -13.72 -2.48 18.46
CA GLY A 313 -14.33 -3.80 18.36
C GLY A 313 -15.41 -3.95 17.28
N THR A 314 -15.64 -2.95 16.44
CA THR A 314 -16.60 -3.04 15.34
C THR A 314 -16.03 -3.86 14.20
N PRO A 315 -16.65 -4.98 13.80
CA PRO A 315 -16.21 -5.74 12.64
C PRO A 315 -16.52 -4.97 11.34
N PHE A 316 -15.54 -4.89 10.43
CA PHE A 316 -15.72 -4.17 9.18
C PHE A 316 -15.35 -4.98 7.93
N SER A 317 -14.70 -6.13 8.07
CA SER A 317 -14.47 -7.04 6.94
C SER A 317 -14.22 -8.45 7.44
N ASN A 318 -15.07 -9.36 7.01
CA ASN A 318 -14.91 -10.79 7.29
C ASN A 318 -15.01 -11.55 5.98
N ASN A 319 -14.12 -12.50 5.74
CA ASN A 319 -14.24 -13.38 4.60
C ASN A 319 -13.72 -14.79 4.88
N ALA A 320 -14.23 -15.73 4.11
CA ALA A 320 -13.70 -17.09 4.03
C ALA A 320 -13.50 -17.45 2.56
N SER A 321 -12.41 -18.12 2.25
CA SER A 321 -12.11 -18.53 0.88
C SER A 321 -11.66 -19.98 0.78
N LEU A 322 -12.06 -20.61 -0.31
CA LEU A 322 -11.57 -21.91 -0.73
C LEU A 322 -10.81 -21.74 -2.05
N ARG A 323 -9.57 -22.22 -2.07
CA ARG A 323 -8.73 -22.23 -3.27
C ARG A 323 -8.35 -23.66 -3.62
N TRP A 324 -8.53 -23.99 -4.88
CA TRP A 324 -8.06 -25.23 -5.48
C TRP A 324 -7.00 -24.95 -6.52
N GLN A 325 -5.81 -25.53 -6.32
CA GLN A 325 -4.70 -25.48 -7.26
C GLN A 325 -4.39 -26.90 -7.73
N SER A 326 -4.25 -27.08 -9.02
CA SER A 326 -4.05 -28.41 -9.59
C SER A 326 -3.14 -28.36 -10.82
N MET A 327 -2.42 -29.45 -11.02
CA MET A 327 -1.68 -29.74 -12.26
C MET A 327 -2.02 -31.15 -12.74
N THR A 328 -2.44 -31.27 -13.99
CA THR A 328 -2.71 -32.57 -14.62
C THR A 328 -1.43 -33.26 -15.10
N MET A 329 -1.52 -34.53 -15.50
CA MET A 329 -0.40 -35.28 -16.10
C MET A 329 0.11 -34.60 -17.39
N ASN A 330 -0.76 -33.94 -18.15
CA ASN A 330 -0.43 -33.17 -19.33
C ASN A 330 0.12 -31.77 -19.02
N ARG A 331 0.42 -31.47 -17.74
CA ARG A 331 0.92 -30.18 -17.24
C ARG A 331 -0.03 -29.01 -17.46
N TYR A 332 -1.34 -29.27 -17.55
CA TYR A 332 -2.33 -28.20 -17.49
C TYR A 332 -2.52 -27.79 -16.03
N GLU A 333 -2.47 -26.48 -15.78
CA GLU A 333 -2.57 -25.90 -14.44
C GLU A 333 -3.93 -25.22 -14.27
N TRP A 334 -4.55 -25.48 -13.13
CA TRP A 334 -5.78 -24.82 -12.67
C TRP A 334 -5.51 -24.14 -11.35
N ASP A 335 -6.03 -22.93 -11.19
CA ASP A 335 -6.02 -22.18 -9.94
C ASP A 335 -7.38 -21.48 -9.82
N VAL A 336 -8.22 -21.99 -8.95
CA VAL A 336 -9.59 -21.49 -8.73
C VAL A 336 -9.73 -21.12 -7.27
N LYS A 337 -10.15 -19.89 -7.00
CA LYS A 337 -10.41 -19.37 -5.66
C LYS A 337 -11.79 -18.74 -5.64
N GLU A 338 -12.60 -19.16 -4.68
CA GLU A 338 -13.88 -18.55 -4.34
C GLU A 338 -13.78 -17.96 -2.95
N THR A 339 -14.23 -16.72 -2.79
CA THR A 339 -14.25 -16.01 -1.51
C THR A 339 -15.66 -15.49 -1.25
N PHE A 340 -16.22 -15.85 -0.10
CA PHE A 340 -17.43 -15.23 0.43
C PHE A 340 -17.04 -14.20 1.49
N ALA A 341 -17.51 -12.97 1.34
CA ALA A 341 -17.29 -11.88 2.25
C ALA A 341 -18.60 -11.39 2.85
N TRP A 342 -18.55 -11.01 4.12
CA TRP A 342 -19.71 -10.51 4.87
C TRP A 342 -19.28 -9.46 5.90
N ASN A 343 -20.23 -8.71 6.45
CA ASN A 343 -20.00 -7.61 7.38
C ASN A 343 -19.02 -6.56 6.81
N TRP A 344 -19.19 -6.21 5.54
CA TRP A 344 -18.34 -5.17 4.96
C TRP A 344 -18.88 -3.80 5.34
N LEU A 345 -18.07 -3.07 6.11
CA LEU A 345 -18.29 -1.68 6.50
C LEU A 345 -17.17 -0.84 5.89
N ASP A 346 -17.51 0.03 4.95
CA ASP A 346 -16.54 0.97 4.37
C ASP A 346 -16.62 2.31 5.11
N SER A 347 -15.57 2.61 5.87
CA SER A 347 -15.44 3.86 6.63
C SER A 347 -14.73 4.97 5.84
N ARG A 348 -14.40 4.72 4.58
CA ARG A 348 -13.62 5.64 3.73
C ARG A 348 -14.31 6.03 2.44
N LEU A 349 -15.36 5.32 2.03
CA LEU A 349 -16.12 5.61 0.82
C LEU A 349 -16.57 7.08 0.77
N LEU A 350 -17.10 7.60 1.87
CA LEU A 350 -17.58 8.97 1.97
C LEU A 350 -16.51 9.99 2.43
N ARG A 351 -15.23 9.63 2.34
CA ARG A 351 -14.06 10.48 2.57
C ARG A 351 -14.14 11.31 3.87
N GLY A 352 -14.39 10.61 4.98
CA GLY A 352 -14.55 11.21 6.32
C GLY A 352 -15.98 11.47 6.73
N GLY A 353 -16.95 11.06 5.92
CA GLY A 353 -18.36 10.97 6.27
C GLY A 353 -18.72 9.73 7.10
N PRO A 354 -20.02 9.42 7.25
CA PRO A 354 -20.49 8.23 7.93
C PRO A 354 -20.04 6.95 7.21
N ASP A 355 -19.94 5.88 7.99
CA ASP A 355 -19.62 4.56 7.43
C ASP A 355 -20.76 4.01 6.58
N VAL A 356 -20.40 3.35 5.48
CA VAL A 356 -21.36 2.68 4.59
C VAL A 356 -21.24 1.18 4.77
N ARG A 357 -22.35 0.53 5.09
CA ARG A 357 -22.43 -0.91 5.23
C ARG A 357 -22.91 -1.52 3.93
N PHE A 358 -22.13 -2.45 3.39
CA PHE A 358 -22.48 -3.24 2.22
C PHE A 358 -22.96 -4.63 2.62
N GLY A 359 -23.77 -5.23 1.75
CA GLY A 359 -24.17 -6.62 1.83
C GLY A 359 -23.01 -7.60 1.64
N SER A 360 -23.34 -8.88 1.74
CA SER A 360 -22.39 -9.94 1.44
C SER A 360 -22.11 -10.02 -0.07
N TYR A 361 -20.91 -10.49 -0.43
CA TYR A 361 -20.51 -10.65 -1.83
C TYR A 361 -19.61 -11.86 -2.05
N PHE A 362 -19.52 -12.27 -3.31
CA PHE A 362 -18.60 -13.31 -3.75
C PHE A 362 -17.51 -12.74 -4.64
N LEU A 363 -16.27 -13.18 -4.42
CA LEU A 363 -15.12 -12.91 -5.27
C LEU A 363 -14.65 -14.23 -5.87
N THR A 364 -14.70 -14.32 -7.18
CA THR A 364 -14.24 -15.48 -7.95
C THR A 364 -12.96 -15.13 -8.68
N SER A 365 -11.93 -15.97 -8.54
CA SER A 365 -10.72 -15.89 -9.36
C SER A 365 -10.44 -17.28 -9.93
N ALA A 366 -10.35 -17.39 -11.25
CA ALA A 366 -10.04 -18.61 -11.95
C ALA A 366 -8.94 -18.40 -12.98
N LYS A 367 -7.93 -19.26 -12.96
CA LYS A 367 -6.82 -19.24 -13.91
C LYS A 367 -6.57 -20.64 -14.45
N PHE A 368 -6.46 -20.73 -15.77
CA PHE A 368 -6.10 -21.93 -16.49
C PHE A 368 -4.85 -21.66 -17.33
N ASN A 369 -3.88 -22.59 -17.30
CA ASN A 369 -2.70 -22.57 -18.17
C ASN A 369 -2.55 -23.93 -18.86
N THR A 370 -2.19 -23.90 -20.14
CA THR A 370 -1.71 -25.10 -20.84
C THR A 370 -0.23 -25.37 -20.49
N ASP A 371 0.30 -26.48 -20.98
CA ASP A 371 1.70 -26.87 -20.74
C ASP A 371 2.68 -25.79 -21.24
N LYS A 372 3.38 -25.16 -20.30
CA LYS A 372 4.39 -24.10 -20.54
C LYS A 372 5.66 -24.59 -21.26
N ALA A 373 5.83 -25.91 -21.44
CA ALA A 373 6.92 -26.48 -22.20
C ALA A 373 6.60 -26.64 -23.71
N LYS A 374 5.35 -26.43 -24.10
CA LYS A 374 4.92 -26.50 -25.51
C LYS A 374 5.32 -25.24 -26.29
N ARG A 375 5.34 -25.36 -27.63
CA ARG A 375 5.59 -24.23 -28.53
C ARG A 375 4.49 -23.18 -28.46
N MET A 376 3.25 -23.60 -28.23
CA MET A 376 2.08 -22.76 -28.07
C MET A 376 1.56 -22.91 -26.64
N MET A 377 1.45 -21.81 -25.93
CA MET A 377 0.95 -21.73 -24.57
C MET A 377 -0.27 -20.82 -24.52
N PHE A 378 -1.34 -21.32 -23.95
CA PHE A 378 -2.57 -20.54 -23.71
C PHE A 378 -2.78 -20.36 -22.22
N MET A 379 -3.16 -19.17 -21.82
CA MET A 379 -3.61 -18.82 -20.47
C MET A 379 -4.95 -18.14 -20.56
N LEU A 380 -5.85 -18.48 -19.65
CA LEU A 380 -7.11 -17.78 -19.43
C LEU A 380 -7.21 -17.44 -17.95
N LYS A 381 -7.44 -16.17 -17.64
CA LYS A 381 -7.73 -15.67 -16.30
C LYS A 381 -9.11 -15.03 -16.29
N TYR A 382 -9.87 -15.28 -15.25
CA TYR A 382 -11.12 -14.61 -14.93
C TYR A 382 -11.05 -14.11 -13.48
N GLU A 383 -11.47 -12.87 -13.25
CA GLU A 383 -11.70 -12.29 -11.94
C GLU A 383 -13.07 -11.64 -11.94
N GLY A 384 -13.87 -11.93 -10.93
CA GLY A 384 -15.21 -11.38 -10.81
C GLY A 384 -15.59 -11.12 -9.37
N ASP A 385 -16.29 -10.00 -9.15
CA ASP A 385 -16.94 -9.64 -7.90
C ASP A 385 -18.44 -9.51 -8.16
N HIS A 386 -19.23 -10.12 -7.30
CA HIS A 386 -20.69 -10.09 -7.38
C HIS A 386 -21.27 -9.80 -5.99
N ASN A 387 -21.79 -8.61 -5.79
CA ASN A 387 -22.53 -8.29 -4.58
C ASN A 387 -24.06 -8.37 -4.81
N PHE A 388 -24.80 -8.47 -3.72
CA PHE A 388 -26.25 -8.55 -3.77
C PHE A 388 -26.93 -7.19 -4.01
N GLU A 389 -26.17 -6.11 -4.05
CA GLU A 389 -26.62 -4.72 -4.23
C GLU A 389 -26.45 -4.21 -5.68
N GLY A 390 -25.99 -5.08 -6.58
CA GLY A 390 -25.89 -4.75 -8.00
C GLY A 390 -24.49 -4.40 -8.49
N ASN A 391 -23.54 -4.12 -7.60
CA ASN A 391 -22.15 -3.88 -7.99
C ASN A 391 -21.53 -5.14 -8.57
N ARG A 392 -20.87 -5.00 -9.70
CA ARG A 392 -20.22 -6.09 -10.42
C ARG A 392 -18.89 -5.62 -10.99
N PHE A 393 -17.88 -6.36 -10.72
CA PHE A 393 -16.58 -6.20 -11.33
C PHE A 393 -16.21 -7.51 -12.03
N ASN A 394 -15.90 -7.46 -13.32
CA ASN A 394 -15.51 -8.66 -14.04
C ASN A 394 -14.36 -8.33 -14.99
N THR A 395 -13.38 -9.22 -15.03
CA THR A 395 -12.26 -9.13 -15.98
C THR A 395 -11.98 -10.52 -16.54
N ILE A 396 -11.83 -10.61 -17.85
CA ILE A 396 -11.36 -11.80 -18.54
C ILE A 396 -10.08 -11.48 -19.31
N SER A 397 -9.04 -12.29 -19.10
CA SER A 397 -7.70 -12.06 -19.62
C SER A 397 -7.19 -13.31 -20.36
N PRO A 398 -7.54 -13.54 -21.62
CA PRO A 398 -6.89 -14.55 -22.46
C PRO A 398 -5.49 -14.08 -22.88
N SER A 399 -4.53 -15.02 -22.88
CA SER A 399 -3.17 -14.79 -23.39
C SER A 399 -2.71 -15.97 -24.20
N LEU A 400 -2.00 -15.67 -25.28
CA LEU A 400 -1.42 -16.66 -26.18
C LEU A 400 0.07 -16.34 -26.36
N THR A 401 0.91 -17.32 -26.15
CA THR A 401 2.36 -17.21 -26.34
C THR A 401 2.85 -18.28 -27.30
N PHE A 402 3.60 -17.86 -28.29
CA PHE A 402 4.30 -18.76 -29.23
C PHE A 402 5.79 -18.71 -28.98
N ARG A 403 6.40 -19.90 -28.89
CA ARG A 403 7.85 -20.07 -28.84
C ARG A 403 8.36 -20.41 -30.25
N LEU A 404 9.05 -19.47 -30.85
CA LEU A 404 9.67 -19.64 -32.18
C LEU A 404 11.16 -19.98 -31.99
N GLY A 405 11.45 -21.27 -31.80
CA GLY A 405 12.79 -21.75 -31.47
C GLY A 405 13.17 -21.51 -29.99
N ASN A 406 14.47 -21.39 -29.71
CA ASN A 406 14.98 -21.25 -28.35
C ASN A 406 15.18 -19.79 -27.91
N HIS A 407 15.05 -18.84 -28.81
CA HIS A 407 15.45 -17.44 -28.57
C HIS A 407 14.34 -16.42 -28.80
N VAL A 408 13.24 -16.79 -29.45
CA VAL A 408 12.18 -15.86 -29.80
C VAL A 408 10.86 -16.30 -29.17
N TYR A 409 10.22 -15.38 -28.45
CA TYR A 409 8.89 -15.53 -27.87
C TYR A 409 8.00 -14.42 -28.42
N LEU A 410 6.85 -14.80 -28.96
CA LEU A 410 5.80 -13.86 -29.34
C LEU A 410 4.63 -14.07 -28.40
N SER A 411 4.24 -13.03 -27.64
CA SER A 411 3.15 -13.09 -26.67
C SER A 411 2.15 -11.98 -26.92
N GLY A 412 0.87 -12.33 -26.88
CA GLY A 412 -0.25 -11.37 -26.90
C GLY A 412 -1.19 -11.68 -25.74
N GLN A 413 -1.66 -10.63 -25.06
CA GLN A 413 -2.68 -10.69 -24.02
C GLN A 413 -3.75 -9.65 -24.31
N LEU A 414 -4.99 -10.01 -24.06
CA LEU A 414 -6.13 -9.10 -24.08
C LEU A 414 -6.71 -9.10 -22.66
N ASP A 415 -6.93 -7.92 -22.11
CA ASP A 415 -7.67 -7.74 -20.87
C ASP A 415 -8.98 -7.04 -21.21
N TYR A 416 -10.11 -7.67 -20.92
CA TYR A 416 -11.43 -7.12 -21.11
C TYR A 416 -12.15 -7.06 -19.77
N ALA A 417 -12.44 -5.84 -19.33
CA ALA A 417 -13.14 -5.56 -18.07
C ALA A 417 -14.51 -4.93 -18.34
N TRP A 418 -15.51 -5.35 -17.54
CA TRP A 418 -16.82 -4.70 -17.51
C TRP A 418 -17.28 -4.61 -16.05
N ASN A 419 -17.51 -3.39 -15.62
CA ASN A 419 -17.74 -3.05 -14.23
C ASN A 419 -19.00 -2.20 -14.11
N THR A 420 -19.81 -2.47 -13.11
CA THR A 420 -20.93 -1.63 -12.70
C THR A 420 -20.72 -1.27 -11.23
N ASP A 421 -20.72 0.01 -10.92
CA ASP A 421 -20.67 0.53 -9.55
C ASP A 421 -21.90 1.41 -9.33
N GLU A 422 -22.79 0.97 -8.46
CA GLU A 422 -24.03 1.67 -8.10
C GLU A 422 -23.80 2.81 -7.10
N MET A 423 -22.62 2.84 -6.46
CA MET A 423 -22.34 3.75 -5.35
C MET A 423 -20.95 4.40 -5.48
N GLN A 424 -20.55 4.81 -6.68
CA GLN A 424 -19.32 5.57 -6.86
C GLN A 424 -19.42 6.95 -6.19
N TYR A 425 -18.55 7.23 -5.22
CA TYR A 425 -18.49 8.55 -4.59
C TYR A 425 -18.06 9.62 -5.62
N VAL A 426 -18.80 10.70 -5.67
CA VAL A 426 -18.52 11.84 -6.57
C VAL A 426 -18.06 13.05 -5.77
N ALA A 427 -18.85 13.52 -4.80
CA ALA A 427 -18.55 14.72 -4.05
C ALA A 427 -19.30 14.79 -2.71
N THR A 428 -18.80 15.63 -1.82
CA THR A 428 -19.51 16.09 -0.63
C THR A 428 -19.90 17.55 -0.84
N THR A 429 -21.16 17.89 -0.61
CA THR A 429 -21.68 19.26 -0.76
C THR A 429 -22.33 19.75 0.54
N SER A 430 -22.27 21.04 0.77
CA SER A 430 -23.02 21.68 1.85
C SER A 430 -24.53 21.73 1.51
N PRO A 431 -25.44 21.71 2.49
CA PRO A 431 -26.88 21.88 2.25
C PRO A 431 -27.19 23.16 1.50
N LEU A 432 -28.12 23.10 0.55
CA LEU A 432 -28.60 24.26 -0.20
C LEU A 432 -29.45 25.24 0.65
N SER A 433 -29.89 24.82 1.84
CA SER A 433 -30.64 25.65 2.76
C SER A 433 -30.21 25.43 4.21
N SER A 434 -30.22 26.50 5.00
CA SER A 434 -29.92 26.49 6.44
C SER A 434 -30.90 25.71 7.31
N SER A 435 -32.01 25.23 6.73
CA SER A 435 -33.05 24.45 7.42
C SER A 435 -32.83 22.93 7.33
N SER A 436 -31.77 22.49 6.66
CA SER A 436 -31.45 21.06 6.57
C SER A 436 -30.90 20.51 7.89
N LEU A 437 -31.45 19.38 8.34
CA LEU A 437 -30.97 18.66 9.52
C LEU A 437 -29.61 17.97 9.29
N ALA A 438 -29.21 17.78 8.02
CA ALA A 438 -27.94 17.15 7.66
C ALA A 438 -26.87 18.21 7.37
N PRO A 439 -25.68 18.12 8.00
CA PRO A 439 -24.60 19.09 7.77
C PRO A 439 -23.97 18.96 6.38
N TYR A 440 -24.08 17.80 5.74
CA TYR A 440 -23.52 17.50 4.41
C TYR A 440 -24.41 16.56 3.62
N TYR A 441 -24.34 16.66 2.29
CA TYR A 441 -24.87 15.69 1.33
C TYR A 441 -23.71 15.00 0.61
N TYR A 442 -23.82 13.68 0.44
CA TYR A 442 -22.87 12.89 -0.30
C TYR A 442 -23.49 12.54 -1.66
N VAL A 443 -22.84 12.99 -2.71
CA VAL A 443 -23.28 12.71 -4.08
C VAL A 443 -22.65 11.40 -4.52
N MET A 444 -23.49 10.44 -4.84
CA MET A 444 -23.08 9.13 -5.37
C MET A 444 -23.52 9.04 -6.83
N GLY A 445 -22.68 8.42 -7.65
CA GLY A 445 -22.93 8.20 -9.07
C GLY A 445 -23.04 6.71 -9.38
N HIS A 446 -23.84 6.40 -10.39
CA HIS A 446 -23.79 5.10 -11.06
C HIS A 446 -22.71 5.13 -12.14
N MET A 447 -21.87 4.10 -12.20
CA MET A 447 -20.81 3.99 -13.18
C MET A 447 -20.88 2.64 -13.90
N ASP A 448 -21.00 2.68 -15.23
CA ASP A 448 -20.75 1.54 -16.09
C ASP A 448 -19.46 1.76 -16.88
N GLN A 449 -18.51 0.86 -16.74
CA GLN A 449 -17.22 0.94 -17.41
C GLN A 449 -16.95 -0.33 -18.20
N LYS A 450 -16.46 -0.17 -19.43
CA LYS A 450 -15.92 -1.24 -20.26
C LYS A 450 -14.54 -0.84 -20.76
N THR A 451 -13.59 -1.71 -20.58
CA THR A 451 -12.19 -1.44 -20.95
C THR A 451 -11.63 -2.62 -21.72
#